data_65cfad81e61527fde529d5381a2c21f7
#
_entry.id   65cfad81e61527fde529d5381a2c21f7
#
_cell.length_a   1.000
_cell.length_b   1.000
_cell.length_c   1.000
_cell.angle_alpha   90.00
_cell.angle_beta   90.00
_cell.angle_gamma   90.00
#
_symmetry.space_group_name_H-M   'P 1'
#
loop_
_entity.id
_entity.type
_entity.pdbx_description
1 polymer ?
#
loop_
_entity_poly.entity_id
_entity_poly.type
_entity_poly.pdbx_seq_one_letter_code
_entity_poly.pdbx_strand_id
1 'polypeptide(L)'
;DHWNFDYYEAHPEVTPPARRFKGLPVEKRLEACGVLFSFLEETARRGYVAVDLYDASILYDFGQGRTTICDIDLFQRAPVVNTAGAGYYGSERLKAPEEYILGAAVDQRTNVFTLGALLFHFFGDFTPAERQRCYEEHRFTPCPPGAWGLGPAAYRAACRAVCPQPEGRYATIKCFAAAWAQALGEDSSRALGG
;
A
#
# COMPACT_ATOMS: atom_id res chain seq x y z
N ASP A 1 8.71 2.50 10.93
CA ASP A 1 9.04 3.85 11.41
C ASP A 1 8.14 4.37 12.53
N HIS A 2 6.90 3.91 12.67
CA HIS A 2 6.02 4.39 13.74
C HIS A 2 6.49 4.05 15.16
N TRP A 3 7.37 3.07 15.32
CA TRP A 3 7.99 2.70 16.59
C TRP A 3 9.10 3.64 17.05
N ASN A 4 9.56 4.56 16.19
CA ASN A 4 10.68 5.43 16.43
C ASN A 4 10.31 6.93 16.36
N PHE A 5 9.03 7.29 16.57
CA PHE A 5 8.61 8.69 16.58
C PHE A 5 9.44 9.52 17.54
N ASP A 6 9.54 9.08 18.79
CA ASP A 6 10.31 9.77 19.82
C ASP A 6 11.79 9.92 19.44
N TYR A 7 12.36 8.91 18.76
CA TYR A 7 13.73 8.97 18.26
C TYR A 7 13.89 10.08 17.22
N TYR A 8 13.02 10.14 16.21
CA TYR A 8 13.12 11.16 15.14
C TYR A 8 12.74 12.56 15.63
N GLU A 9 11.89 12.67 16.64
CA GLU A 9 11.60 13.94 17.31
C GLU A 9 12.82 14.46 18.09
N ALA A 10 13.52 13.55 18.78
CA ALA A 10 14.75 13.86 19.51
C ALA A 10 15.96 14.09 18.58
N HIS A 11 15.91 13.59 17.34
CA HIS A 11 17.01 13.66 16.35
C HIS A 11 16.54 14.27 15.03
N PRO A 12 16.19 15.56 14.98
CA PRO A 12 15.65 16.22 13.79
C PRO A 12 16.62 16.24 12.60
N GLU A 13 17.91 16.02 12.83
CA GLU A 13 18.95 15.88 11.81
C GLU A 13 18.84 14.54 11.05
N VAL A 14 18.14 13.54 11.60
CA VAL A 14 17.97 12.23 10.99
C VAL A 14 16.68 12.20 10.17
N THR A 15 16.81 12.06 8.88
CA THR A 15 15.63 11.91 8.00
C THR A 15 15.01 10.52 8.15
N PRO A 16 13.74 10.38 8.54
CA PRO A 16 13.05 9.10 8.61
C PRO A 16 13.11 8.31 7.29
N PRO A 17 13.30 6.97 7.31
CA PRO A 17 13.38 6.15 6.11
C PRO A 17 12.23 6.35 5.13
N ALA A 18 10.99 6.44 5.61
CA ALA A 18 9.82 6.71 4.78
C ALA A 18 9.92 8.05 4.04
N ARG A 19 10.41 9.11 4.70
CA ARG A 19 10.64 10.42 4.09
C ARG A 19 11.78 10.36 3.07
N ARG A 20 12.86 9.64 3.40
CA ARG A 20 13.98 9.43 2.50
C ARG A 20 13.55 8.66 1.26
N PHE A 21 12.71 7.63 1.41
CA PHE A 21 12.15 6.87 0.28
C PHE A 21 11.28 7.74 -0.63
N LYS A 22 10.42 8.58 -0.05
CA LYS A 22 9.61 9.55 -0.83
C LYS A 22 10.46 10.56 -1.61
N GLY A 23 11.66 10.87 -1.15
CA GLY A 23 12.63 11.72 -1.84
C GLY A 23 13.36 11.04 -3.00
N LEU A 24 13.19 9.74 -3.21
CA LEU A 24 13.77 9.05 -4.37
C LEU A 24 13.11 9.49 -5.69
N PRO A 25 13.82 9.38 -6.82
CA PRO A 25 13.23 9.49 -8.14
C PRO A 25 12.00 8.59 -8.28
N VAL A 26 11.01 9.05 -9.05
CA VAL A 26 9.74 8.34 -9.25
C VAL A 26 9.98 6.92 -9.76
N GLU A 27 10.93 6.75 -10.68
CA GLU A 27 11.31 5.47 -11.29
C GLU A 27 11.75 4.47 -10.22
N LYS A 28 12.55 4.90 -9.25
CA LYS A 28 13.01 4.04 -8.15
C LYS A 28 11.88 3.59 -7.22
N ARG A 29 10.94 4.48 -6.97
CA ARG A 29 9.73 4.14 -6.21
C ARG A 29 8.83 3.19 -6.99
N LEU A 30 8.71 3.36 -8.30
CA LEU A 30 7.96 2.44 -9.18
C LEU A 30 8.63 1.07 -9.28
N GLU A 31 9.97 1.00 -9.35
CA GLU A 31 10.72 -0.27 -9.27
C GLU A 31 10.39 -1.02 -7.96
N ALA A 32 10.39 -0.32 -6.81
CA ALA A 32 10.03 -0.90 -5.52
C ALA A 32 8.58 -1.41 -5.51
N CYS A 33 7.64 -0.65 -6.08
CA CYS A 33 6.25 -1.10 -6.23
C CYS A 33 6.14 -2.35 -7.12
N GLY A 34 6.92 -2.45 -8.19
CA GLY A 34 6.97 -3.63 -9.05
C GLY A 34 7.34 -4.91 -8.27
N VAL A 35 8.25 -4.79 -7.31
CA VAL A 35 8.61 -5.92 -6.41
C VAL A 35 7.39 -6.32 -5.56
N LEU A 36 6.63 -5.37 -5.01
CA LEU A 36 5.43 -5.66 -4.22
C LEU A 36 4.34 -6.35 -5.05
N PHE A 37 4.07 -5.86 -6.27
CA PHE A 37 3.13 -6.49 -7.18
C PHE A 37 3.52 -7.94 -7.48
N SER A 38 4.78 -8.17 -7.86
CA SER A 38 5.30 -9.51 -8.18
C SER A 38 5.24 -10.44 -6.98
N PHE A 39 5.60 -9.94 -5.81
CA PHE A 39 5.57 -10.72 -4.57
C PHE A 39 4.15 -11.14 -4.18
N LEU A 40 3.19 -10.21 -4.21
CA LEU A 40 1.80 -10.51 -3.87
C LEU A 40 1.12 -11.39 -4.92
N GLU A 41 1.46 -11.25 -6.20
CA GLU A 41 0.98 -12.15 -7.25
C GLU A 41 1.47 -13.58 -7.01
N GLU A 42 2.75 -13.76 -6.67
CA GLU A 42 3.31 -15.07 -6.33
C GLU A 42 2.71 -15.65 -5.04
N THR A 43 2.50 -14.82 -4.02
CA THR A 43 1.83 -15.19 -2.77
C THR A 43 0.44 -15.74 -3.05
N ALA A 44 -0.35 -15.03 -3.84
CA ALA A 44 -1.69 -15.44 -4.25
C ALA A 44 -1.67 -16.71 -5.12
N ARG A 45 -0.71 -16.83 -6.05
CA ARG A 45 -0.55 -18.03 -6.90
C ARG A 45 -0.25 -19.28 -6.07
N ARG A 46 0.43 -19.13 -4.94
CA ARG A 46 0.69 -20.21 -3.97
C ARG A 46 -0.49 -20.50 -3.05
N GLY A 47 -1.60 -19.79 -3.18
CA GLY A 47 -2.80 -19.95 -2.36
C GLY A 47 -2.70 -19.33 -0.97
N TYR A 48 -1.86 -18.30 -0.82
CA TYR A 48 -1.73 -17.54 0.43
C TYR A 48 -2.33 -16.15 0.31
N VAL A 49 -2.73 -15.61 1.46
CA VAL A 49 -3.13 -14.23 1.68
C VAL A 49 -2.07 -13.58 2.57
N ALA A 50 -1.60 -12.41 2.16
CA ALA A 50 -0.69 -11.59 2.95
C ALA A 50 -1.50 -10.92 4.07
N VAL A 51 -1.45 -11.51 5.26
CA VAL A 51 -2.00 -10.92 6.49
C VAL A 51 -0.90 -10.08 7.13
N ASP A 52 -1.25 -8.93 7.71
CA ASP A 52 -0.31 -8.01 8.36
C ASP A 52 0.77 -7.41 7.44
N LEU A 53 0.48 -7.25 6.15
CA LEU A 53 1.37 -6.54 5.24
C LEU A 53 1.16 -5.02 5.38
N TYR A 54 2.22 -4.27 5.68
CA TYR A 54 2.19 -2.83 5.82
C TYR A 54 3.56 -2.21 5.48
N ASP A 55 3.71 -0.90 5.62
CA ASP A 55 4.94 -0.20 5.23
C ASP A 55 6.20 -0.63 6.01
N ALA A 56 6.06 -1.06 7.27
CA ALA A 56 7.20 -1.56 8.04
C ALA A 56 7.65 -2.96 7.62
N SER A 57 6.80 -3.72 6.90
CA SER A 57 7.19 -4.99 6.29
C SER A 57 8.05 -4.82 5.03
N ILE A 58 8.37 -3.57 4.65
CA ILE A 58 9.10 -3.26 3.41
C ILE A 58 10.42 -2.58 3.76
N LEU A 59 11.51 -3.25 3.44
CA LEU A 59 12.87 -2.72 3.59
C LEU A 59 13.39 -2.22 2.25
N TYR A 60 14.01 -1.05 2.23
CA TYR A 60 14.66 -0.50 1.04
C TYR A 60 16.13 -0.21 1.32
N ASP A 61 17.00 -0.88 0.57
CA ASP A 61 18.44 -0.61 0.59
C ASP A 61 18.74 0.58 -0.33
N PHE A 62 19.03 1.73 0.25
CA PHE A 62 19.32 2.96 -0.48
C PHE A 62 20.67 2.92 -1.23
N GLY A 63 21.59 2.03 -0.86
CA GLY A 63 22.86 1.88 -1.55
C GLY A 63 22.76 1.03 -2.81
N GLN A 64 21.96 -0.04 -2.76
CA GLN A 64 21.78 -0.98 -3.86
C GLN A 64 20.47 -0.76 -4.64
N GLY A 65 19.57 0.08 -4.16
CA GLY A 65 18.24 0.28 -4.76
C GLY A 65 17.35 -0.97 -4.68
N ARG A 66 17.56 -1.82 -3.66
CA ARG A 66 16.89 -3.11 -3.54
C ARG A 66 15.76 -3.06 -2.52
N THR A 67 14.59 -3.55 -2.92
CA THR A 67 13.44 -3.76 -2.05
C THR A 67 13.44 -5.20 -1.53
N THR A 68 13.19 -5.37 -0.23
CA THR A 68 13.02 -6.67 0.43
C THR A 68 11.73 -6.62 1.24
N ILE A 69 10.92 -7.67 1.16
CA ILE A 69 9.73 -7.84 1.97
C ILE A 69 10.07 -8.78 3.12
N CYS A 70 9.76 -8.38 4.32
CA CYS A 70 9.96 -9.14 5.56
C CYS A 70 8.65 -9.33 6.30
N ASP A 71 8.68 -9.95 7.48
CA ASP A 71 7.53 -10.06 8.38
C ASP A 71 6.35 -10.82 7.74
N ILE A 72 6.66 -11.98 7.16
CA ILE A 72 5.70 -12.81 6.41
C ILE A 72 5.14 -13.98 7.19
N ASP A 73 5.42 -14.06 8.47
CA ASP A 73 5.07 -15.16 9.37
C ASP A 73 3.56 -15.24 9.64
N LEU A 74 2.82 -14.14 9.47
CA LEU A 74 1.36 -14.13 9.59
C LEU A 74 0.62 -14.40 8.26
N PHE A 75 1.32 -14.69 7.17
CA PHE A 75 0.68 -15.06 5.91
C PHE A 75 -0.04 -16.41 6.05
N GLN A 76 -1.29 -16.47 5.60
CA GLN A 76 -2.18 -17.60 5.81
C GLN A 76 -2.64 -18.24 4.50
N ARG A 77 -2.91 -19.55 4.52
CA ARG A 77 -3.55 -20.22 3.38
C ARG A 77 -5.00 -19.76 3.22
N ALA A 78 -5.38 -19.41 1.99
CA ALA A 78 -6.77 -19.11 1.67
C ALA A 78 -7.65 -20.40 1.77
N PRO A 79 -8.90 -20.31 2.19
CA PRO A 79 -9.61 -19.09 2.59
C PRO A 79 -9.22 -18.62 3.99
N VAL A 80 -9.15 -17.32 4.20
CA VAL A 80 -8.84 -16.68 5.49
C VAL A 80 -10.08 -15.96 5.99
N VAL A 81 -10.31 -16.03 7.30
CA VAL A 81 -11.43 -15.37 7.96
C VAL A 81 -10.89 -14.55 9.13
N ASN A 82 -11.35 -13.32 9.25
CA ASN A 82 -11.03 -12.49 10.39
C ASN A 82 -11.67 -13.09 11.68
N THR A 83 -10.85 -13.58 12.57
CA THR A 83 -11.27 -14.21 13.84
C THR A 83 -11.18 -13.28 15.05
N ALA A 84 -10.70 -12.05 14.87
CA ALA A 84 -10.43 -11.11 15.97
C ALA A 84 -11.20 -9.77 15.83
N GLY A 85 -12.04 -9.61 14.81
CA GLY A 85 -12.77 -8.35 14.55
C GLY A 85 -11.79 -7.19 14.35
N ALA A 86 -12.03 -6.06 15.01
CA ALA A 86 -11.18 -4.87 14.92
C ALA A 86 -9.74 -5.11 15.42
N GLY A 87 -9.54 -6.09 16.30
CA GLY A 87 -8.20 -6.49 16.77
C GLY A 87 -7.44 -7.40 15.81
N TYR A 88 -7.92 -7.62 14.57
CA TYR A 88 -7.21 -8.39 13.56
C TYR A 88 -5.89 -7.70 13.16
N TYR A 89 -4.93 -8.50 12.73
CA TYR A 89 -3.57 -8.05 12.38
C TYR A 89 -3.56 -6.93 11.32
N GLY A 90 -2.51 -6.15 11.28
CA GLY A 90 -2.27 -5.10 10.29
C GLY A 90 -2.22 -3.69 10.85
N SER A 91 -1.61 -2.78 10.11
CA SER A 91 -1.55 -1.36 10.45
C SER A 91 -2.91 -0.70 10.21
N GLU A 92 -3.50 -0.11 11.24
CA GLU A 92 -4.85 0.49 11.20
C GLU A 92 -5.05 1.49 10.05
N ARG A 93 -4.03 2.20 9.65
CA ARG A 93 -4.11 3.15 8.53
C ARG A 93 -4.03 2.53 7.12
N LEU A 94 -3.73 1.22 7.01
CA LEU A 94 -3.58 0.51 5.73
C LEU A 94 -4.53 -0.68 5.58
N LYS A 95 -5.25 -1.03 6.65
CA LYS A 95 -6.22 -2.14 6.67
C LYS A 95 -7.41 -1.87 5.76
N ALA A 96 -7.86 -2.93 5.10
CA ALA A 96 -9.14 -2.94 4.40
C ALA A 96 -10.32 -2.98 5.40
N PRO A 97 -11.51 -2.46 5.04
CA PRO A 97 -12.67 -2.45 5.94
C PRO A 97 -13.06 -3.81 6.50
N GLU A 98 -12.96 -4.88 5.70
CA GLU A 98 -13.25 -6.25 6.14
C GLU A 98 -12.32 -6.77 7.24
N GLU A 99 -11.12 -6.20 7.35
CA GLU A 99 -10.16 -6.56 8.40
C GLU A 99 -10.53 -6.02 9.78
N TYR A 100 -11.63 -5.24 9.88
CA TYR A 100 -12.23 -4.81 11.15
C TYR A 100 -13.48 -5.59 11.52
N ILE A 101 -13.97 -6.48 10.64
CA ILE A 101 -15.26 -7.15 10.80
C ILE A 101 -15.04 -8.63 11.17
N LEU A 102 -15.47 -9.02 12.36
CA LEU A 102 -15.43 -10.41 12.81
C LEU A 102 -16.20 -11.32 11.83
N GLY A 103 -15.58 -12.38 11.38
CA GLY A 103 -16.15 -13.34 10.45
C GLY A 103 -16.06 -12.94 8.98
N ALA A 104 -15.55 -11.77 8.66
CA ALA A 104 -15.36 -11.36 7.27
C ALA A 104 -14.26 -12.18 6.58
N ALA A 105 -14.44 -12.41 5.28
CA ALA A 105 -13.42 -13.05 4.46
C ALA A 105 -12.26 -12.07 4.18
N VAL A 106 -11.05 -12.58 4.31
CA VAL A 106 -9.80 -11.88 3.97
C VAL A 106 -9.16 -12.66 2.81
N ASP A 107 -9.07 -12.04 1.65
CA ASP A 107 -8.66 -12.70 0.40
C ASP A 107 -7.72 -11.82 -0.46
N GLN A 108 -7.53 -12.16 -1.73
CA GLN A 108 -6.73 -11.36 -2.65
C GLN A 108 -7.25 -9.94 -2.84
N ARG A 109 -8.55 -9.67 -2.70
CA ARG A 109 -9.12 -8.32 -2.80
C ARG A 109 -8.74 -7.47 -1.60
N THR A 110 -8.55 -8.11 -0.43
CA THR A 110 -7.95 -7.46 0.74
C THR A 110 -6.51 -7.05 0.44
N ASN A 111 -5.70 -7.93 -0.14
CA ASN A 111 -4.33 -7.59 -0.53
C ASN A 111 -4.27 -6.55 -1.66
N VAL A 112 -5.25 -6.51 -2.58
CA VAL A 112 -5.40 -5.41 -3.54
C VAL A 112 -5.58 -4.08 -2.82
N PHE A 113 -6.43 -4.03 -1.79
CA PHE A 113 -6.63 -2.83 -0.98
C PHE A 113 -5.35 -2.40 -0.28
N THR A 114 -4.69 -3.30 0.43
CA THR A 114 -3.44 -3.03 1.14
C THR A 114 -2.36 -2.50 0.19
N LEU A 115 -2.21 -3.13 -0.99
CA LEU A 115 -1.27 -2.67 -2.00
C LEU A 115 -1.65 -1.27 -2.53
N GLY A 116 -2.92 -1.01 -2.79
CA GLY A 116 -3.41 0.32 -3.16
C GLY A 116 -3.11 1.38 -2.10
N ALA A 117 -3.33 1.06 -0.82
CA ALA A 117 -3.00 1.95 0.30
C ALA A 117 -1.49 2.21 0.41
N LEU A 118 -0.65 1.19 0.15
CA LEU A 118 0.81 1.33 0.08
C LEU A 118 1.24 2.23 -1.10
N LEU A 119 0.58 2.16 -2.26
CA LEU A 119 0.85 3.09 -3.36
C LEU A 119 0.56 4.53 -2.94
N PHE A 120 -0.55 4.78 -2.23
CA PHE A 120 -0.82 6.09 -1.67
C PHE A 120 0.23 6.51 -0.63
N HIS A 121 0.70 5.58 0.19
CA HIS A 121 1.78 5.86 1.13
C HIS A 121 3.09 6.27 0.41
N PHE A 122 3.38 5.68 -0.76
CA PHE A 122 4.62 5.95 -1.51
C PHE A 122 4.55 7.18 -2.41
N PHE A 123 3.38 7.50 -2.95
CA PHE A 123 3.22 8.56 -3.94
C PHE A 123 2.31 9.71 -3.49
N GLY A 124 1.52 9.53 -2.44
CA GLY A 124 0.63 10.56 -1.90
C GLY A 124 1.26 11.32 -0.75
N ASP A 125 0.90 12.59 -0.62
CA ASP A 125 1.21 13.39 0.55
C ASP A 125 -0.01 13.51 1.46
N PHE A 126 0.21 13.26 2.75
CA PHE A 126 -0.80 13.32 3.78
C PHE A 126 -0.35 14.28 4.88
N THR A 127 -1.22 15.16 5.27
CA THR A 127 -1.04 15.97 6.46
C THR A 127 -1.08 15.11 7.72
N PRO A 128 -0.49 15.56 8.84
CA PRO A 128 -0.64 14.86 10.13
C PRO A 128 -2.10 14.64 10.53
N ALA A 129 -2.98 15.62 10.28
CA ALA A 129 -4.40 15.52 10.59
C ALA A 129 -5.14 14.45 9.74
N GLU A 130 -4.80 14.30 8.44
CA GLU A 130 -5.37 13.26 7.59
C GLU A 130 -4.91 11.87 8.04
N ARG A 131 -3.64 11.71 8.42
CA ARG A 131 -3.14 10.45 8.99
C ARG A 131 -3.83 10.10 10.29
N GLN A 132 -3.95 11.07 11.20
CA GLN A 132 -4.63 10.88 12.49
C GLN A 132 -6.08 10.46 12.29
N ARG A 133 -6.79 11.08 11.35
CA ARG A 133 -8.18 10.72 11.02
C ARG A 133 -8.30 9.27 10.54
N CYS A 134 -7.37 8.77 9.72
CA CYS A 134 -7.39 7.37 9.29
C CYS A 134 -7.31 6.41 10.48
N TYR A 135 -6.53 6.74 11.51
CA TYR A 135 -6.47 5.95 12.75
C TYR A 135 -7.77 6.01 13.55
N GLU A 136 -8.30 7.20 13.76
CA GLU A 136 -9.50 7.42 14.59
C GLU A 136 -10.76 6.81 13.97
N GLU A 137 -10.88 6.89 12.64
CA GLU A 137 -12.02 6.36 11.90
C GLU A 137 -11.88 4.89 11.51
N HIS A 138 -10.72 4.25 11.77
CA HIS A 138 -10.39 2.91 11.27
C HIS A 138 -10.66 2.77 9.77
N ARG A 139 -10.31 3.80 9.01
CA ARG A 139 -10.66 3.91 7.60
C ARG A 139 -9.55 4.60 6.82
N PHE A 140 -9.05 3.90 5.80
CA PHE A 140 -8.16 4.51 4.82
C PHE A 140 -8.93 5.49 3.93
N THR A 141 -8.38 6.68 3.76
CA THR A 141 -8.90 7.70 2.82
C THR A 141 -7.77 8.12 1.89
N PRO A 142 -7.93 8.01 0.55
CA PRO A 142 -6.96 8.50 -0.42
C PRO A 142 -6.62 9.98 -0.20
N CYS A 143 -5.37 10.37 -0.47
CA CYS A 143 -5.03 11.79 -0.55
C CYS A 143 -5.78 12.47 -1.71
N PRO A 144 -6.02 13.78 -1.67
CA PRO A 144 -6.62 14.48 -2.79
C PRO A 144 -5.74 14.40 -4.05
N PRO A 145 -6.30 14.51 -5.28
CA PRO A 145 -5.52 14.41 -6.52
C PRO A 145 -4.33 15.36 -6.60
N GLY A 146 -4.44 16.56 -6.03
CA GLY A 146 -3.35 17.54 -6.00
C GLY A 146 -2.18 17.18 -5.08
N ALA A 147 -2.36 16.19 -4.19
CA ALA A 147 -1.32 15.66 -3.30
C ALA A 147 -0.77 14.30 -3.80
N TRP A 148 -1.13 13.88 -5.02
CA TRP A 148 -0.67 12.66 -5.63
C TRP A 148 0.51 12.91 -6.56
N GLY A 149 1.60 12.18 -6.40
CA GLY A 149 2.87 12.38 -7.10
C GLY A 149 3.00 11.69 -8.45
N LEU A 150 1.92 11.09 -8.99
CA LEU A 150 1.88 10.49 -10.33
C LEU A 150 0.74 11.11 -11.15
N GLY A 151 0.53 10.62 -12.37
CA GLY A 151 -0.53 11.10 -13.24
C GLY A 151 -1.95 10.68 -12.81
N PRO A 152 -2.98 11.27 -13.45
CA PRO A 152 -4.38 11.04 -13.09
C PRO A 152 -4.89 9.64 -13.38
N ALA A 153 -4.31 8.93 -14.36
CA ALA A 153 -4.69 7.54 -14.64
C ALA A 153 -4.21 6.61 -13.53
N ALA A 154 -2.97 6.76 -13.07
CA ALA A 154 -2.42 6.04 -11.92
C ALA A 154 -3.22 6.34 -10.65
N TYR A 155 -3.63 7.59 -10.42
CA TYR A 155 -4.51 7.95 -9.30
C TYR A 155 -5.82 7.17 -9.32
N ARG A 156 -6.53 7.15 -10.46
CA ARG A 156 -7.79 6.41 -10.60
C ARG A 156 -7.61 4.91 -10.36
N ALA A 157 -6.52 4.33 -10.89
CA ALA A 157 -6.20 2.91 -10.66
C ALA A 157 -5.99 2.61 -9.18
N ALA A 158 -5.24 3.45 -8.46
CA ALA A 158 -5.02 3.32 -7.02
C ALA A 158 -6.33 3.54 -6.22
N CYS A 159 -7.16 4.53 -6.57
CA CYS A 159 -8.46 4.75 -5.95
C CYS A 159 -9.39 3.53 -6.08
N ARG A 160 -9.42 2.88 -7.24
CA ARG A 160 -10.19 1.65 -7.42
C ARG A 160 -9.69 0.52 -6.52
N ALA A 161 -8.40 0.38 -6.35
CA ALA A 161 -7.83 -0.65 -5.48
C ALA A 161 -8.27 -0.49 -4.02
N VAL A 162 -8.41 0.75 -3.53
CA VAL A 162 -8.84 1.07 -2.16
C VAL A 162 -10.35 1.33 -2.02
N CYS A 163 -11.16 0.85 -2.98
CA CYS A 163 -12.61 0.89 -2.84
C CYS A 163 -13.03 0.16 -1.55
N PRO A 164 -13.86 0.78 -0.69
CA PRO A 164 -14.31 0.15 0.56
C PRO A 164 -14.97 -1.21 0.33
N GLN A 165 -15.80 -1.33 -0.69
CA GLN A 165 -16.48 -2.58 -1.06
C GLN A 165 -15.52 -3.48 -1.87
N PRO A 166 -15.25 -4.73 -1.43
CA PRO A 166 -14.35 -5.65 -2.15
C PRO A 166 -14.71 -5.87 -3.62
N GLU A 167 -16.01 -5.86 -3.95
CA GLU A 167 -16.53 -6.06 -5.31
C GLU A 167 -16.17 -4.90 -6.26
N GLY A 168 -15.96 -3.70 -5.73
CA GLY A 168 -15.54 -2.52 -6.49
C GLY A 168 -14.05 -2.55 -6.86
N ARG A 169 -13.25 -3.35 -6.18
CA ARG A 169 -11.80 -3.47 -6.38
C ARG A 169 -11.47 -4.31 -7.60
N TYR A 170 -10.17 -4.45 -7.87
CA TYR A 170 -9.69 -5.49 -8.80
C TYR A 170 -9.87 -6.86 -8.16
N ALA A 171 -10.30 -7.84 -8.95
CA ALA A 171 -10.58 -9.18 -8.44
C ALA A 171 -9.31 -9.93 -7.97
N THR A 172 -8.15 -9.60 -8.56
CA THR A 172 -6.86 -10.22 -8.24
C THR A 172 -5.73 -9.19 -8.29
N ILE A 173 -4.61 -9.52 -7.65
CA ILE A 173 -3.36 -8.72 -7.76
C ILE A 173 -2.93 -8.60 -9.23
N LYS A 174 -3.04 -9.67 -10.01
CA LYS A 174 -2.71 -9.67 -11.45
C LYS A 174 -3.55 -8.65 -12.24
N CYS A 175 -4.86 -8.58 -11.98
CA CYS A 175 -5.74 -7.59 -12.62
C CYS A 175 -5.34 -6.16 -12.23
N PHE A 176 -4.96 -5.96 -10.98
CA PHE A 176 -4.49 -4.64 -10.52
C PHE A 176 -3.14 -4.28 -11.16
N ALA A 177 -2.19 -5.22 -11.21
CA ALA A 177 -0.89 -4.99 -11.85
C ALA A 177 -1.02 -4.59 -13.33
N ALA A 178 -1.89 -5.28 -14.09
CA ALA A 178 -2.17 -4.94 -15.48
C ALA A 178 -2.78 -3.54 -15.64
N ALA A 179 -3.77 -3.21 -14.83
CA ALA A 179 -4.41 -1.89 -14.84
C ALA A 179 -3.44 -0.77 -14.40
N TRP A 180 -2.58 -1.06 -13.44
CA TRP A 180 -1.54 -0.14 -12.98
C TRP A 180 -0.52 0.16 -14.08
N ALA A 181 0.00 -0.87 -14.76
CA ALA A 181 0.93 -0.71 -15.87
C ALA A 181 0.31 0.07 -17.03
N GLN A 182 -0.94 -0.21 -17.39
CA GLN A 182 -1.67 0.56 -18.40
C GLN A 182 -1.81 2.03 -18.00
N ALA A 183 -2.20 2.32 -16.75
CA ALA A 183 -2.38 3.67 -16.24
C ALA A 183 -1.07 4.49 -16.29
N LEU A 184 0.06 3.88 -15.94
CA LEU A 184 1.38 4.53 -16.04
C LEU A 184 1.75 4.83 -17.50
N GLY A 185 1.41 3.94 -18.44
CA GLY A 185 1.61 4.16 -19.88
C GLY A 185 0.76 5.32 -20.42
N GLU A 186 -0.49 5.42 -20.01
CA GLU A 186 -1.39 6.54 -20.36
C GLU A 186 -0.86 7.88 -19.85
N ASP A 187 -0.41 7.92 -18.59
CA ASP A 187 0.13 9.13 -17.98
C ASP A 187 1.44 9.57 -18.67
N SER A 188 2.33 8.63 -19.00
CA SER A 188 3.57 8.90 -19.73
C SER A 188 3.31 9.46 -21.13
N SER A 189 2.33 8.89 -21.85
CA SER A 189 1.97 9.34 -23.19
C SER A 189 1.40 10.76 -23.21
N ARG A 190 0.65 11.14 -22.18
CA ARG A 190 0.11 12.51 -22.02
C ARG A 190 1.20 13.53 -21.72
N ALA A 191 2.19 13.16 -20.93
CA ALA A 191 3.30 14.04 -20.59
C ALA A 191 4.20 14.36 -21.81
N LEU A 192 4.24 13.47 -22.81
CA LEU A 192 5.03 13.67 -24.05
C LEU A 192 4.27 14.42 -25.15
N GLY A 193 2.95 14.50 -25.07
CA GLY A 193 2.07 15.10 -26.07
C GLY A 193 1.53 16.50 -25.74
N GLY A 194 1.89 17.07 -24.62
CA GLY A 194 1.52 18.41 -24.15
C GLY A 194 2.75 19.31 -24.02
#